data_268bd8f5ff96edd9bcdcf47680a68b3f
#
_entry.id   268bd8f5ff96edd9bcdcf47680a68b3f
#
_cell.length_a   1.000
_cell.length_b   1.000
_cell.length_c   1.000
_cell.angle_alpha   90.00
_cell.angle_beta   90.00
_cell.angle_gamma   90.00
#
_symmetry.space_group_name_H-M   'P 1'
#
loop_
_entity.id
_entity.type
_entity.pdbx_description
1 polymer ?
#
loop_
_entity_poly.entity_id
_entity_poly.type
_entity_poly.pdbx_seq_one_letter_code
_entity_poly.pdbx_strand_id
1 'polypeptide(L)'
;MGYNVKSVHEDFKKSGIFYTPRPLAEYMRSFLPEVITEIYDPTCGHGSLFEIFPDTVNKYGQDVNPEAVEAARAIPNSEIVCGDTLLSPAFIGKKFRAIIANPPFSVKWSPDLLKDDVRFTFAPCFAPPSKADFAFLLHILHYLADDGTAVVLNFPGIGYRGQREGKIHQCLIEQNVIYTVVHIPGEQFVDTSVAQLMLVLKKRRKDTGFIFVDRKRDVERVVTLDEVCENGFTLSVSIYLPPEHVEEKIDIHETEREARDALCRHLRASLEISYLCQMTMDGASIAPLLTLLQEILNEYRDRLAEDALEGSRNTAERKIA
;
A
#
# COMPACT_ATOMS: atom_id res chain seq x y z
N MET A 1 15.30 33.49 -5.03
CA MET A 1 13.87 33.19 -5.11
C MET A 1 13.68 31.85 -4.42
N GLY A 2 13.06 31.83 -3.23
CA GLY A 2 12.85 30.56 -2.51
C GLY A 2 11.70 29.78 -3.14
N TYR A 3 11.95 28.59 -3.60
CA TYR A 3 10.90 27.65 -4.03
C TYR A 3 10.02 27.31 -2.82
N ASN A 4 8.73 27.54 -2.93
CA ASN A 4 7.77 27.19 -1.89
C ASN A 4 7.44 25.69 -1.98
N VAL A 5 8.18 24.88 -1.26
CA VAL A 5 8.05 23.40 -1.25
C VAL A 5 6.62 22.93 -0.94
N LYS A 6 5.85 23.68 -0.13
CA LYS A 6 4.46 23.31 0.22
C LYS A 6 3.49 23.43 -0.95
N SER A 7 3.63 24.42 -1.83
CA SER A 7 2.74 24.57 -3.00
C SER A 7 3.01 23.50 -4.06
N VAL A 8 4.26 23.12 -4.22
CA VAL A 8 4.66 22.01 -5.11
C VAL A 8 4.07 20.68 -4.61
N HIS A 9 4.11 20.42 -3.30
CA HIS A 9 3.51 19.21 -2.69
C HIS A 9 1.98 19.12 -2.84
N GLU A 10 1.27 20.25 -2.77
CA GLU A 10 -0.20 20.25 -2.95
C GLU A 10 -0.61 19.99 -4.40
N ASP A 11 0.15 20.49 -5.35
CA ASP A 11 -0.09 20.25 -6.78
C ASP A 11 0.26 18.81 -7.18
N PHE A 12 1.29 18.20 -6.59
CA PHE A 12 1.64 16.78 -6.78
C PHE A 12 0.57 15.84 -6.20
N LYS A 13 -0.01 16.14 -5.04
CA LYS A 13 -1.14 15.36 -4.49
C LYS A 13 -2.38 15.37 -5.38
N LYS A 14 -2.64 16.47 -6.06
CA LYS A 14 -3.78 16.61 -6.99
C LYS A 14 -3.56 15.85 -8.31
N SER A 15 -2.32 15.70 -8.74
CA SER A 15 -1.96 15.02 -10.01
C SER A 15 -1.69 13.52 -9.85
N GLY A 16 -1.71 12.96 -8.60
CA GLY A 16 -1.45 11.54 -8.35
C GLY A 16 0.00 11.11 -8.58
N ILE A 17 0.92 12.06 -8.67
CA ILE A 17 2.35 11.81 -8.90
C ILE A 17 3.01 11.57 -7.54
N PHE A 18 3.50 10.36 -7.30
CA PHE A 18 4.26 10.01 -6.11
C PHE A 18 5.73 9.88 -6.46
N TYR A 19 6.54 10.76 -5.87
CA TYR A 19 7.98 10.70 -5.99
C TYR A 19 8.53 9.54 -5.16
N THR A 20 9.31 8.63 -5.79
CA THR A 20 10.00 7.56 -5.07
C THR A 20 11.30 8.10 -4.49
N PRO A 21 11.46 8.16 -3.15
CA PRO A 21 12.69 8.65 -2.53
C PRO A 21 13.92 7.83 -2.96
N ARG A 22 15.05 8.49 -3.17
CA ARG A 22 16.28 7.85 -3.64
C ARG A 22 16.68 6.61 -2.82
N PRO A 23 16.65 6.60 -1.47
CA PRO A 23 16.97 5.40 -0.69
C PRO A 23 16.05 4.21 -0.99
N LEU A 24 14.78 4.47 -1.30
CA LEU A 24 13.84 3.42 -1.69
C LEU A 24 14.10 2.95 -3.12
N ALA A 25 14.37 3.87 -4.05
CA ALA A 25 14.75 3.52 -5.42
C ALA A 25 16.02 2.65 -5.46
N GLU A 26 17.05 2.99 -4.68
CA GLU A 26 18.27 2.19 -4.53
C GLU A 26 17.99 0.80 -3.93
N TYR A 27 17.08 0.72 -2.96
CA TYR A 27 16.64 -0.57 -2.42
C TYR A 27 15.87 -1.40 -3.46
N MET A 28 14.98 -0.80 -4.23
CA MET A 28 14.31 -1.47 -5.36
C MET A 28 15.33 -1.98 -6.38
N ARG A 29 16.36 -1.18 -6.68
CA ARG A 29 17.46 -1.53 -7.60
C ARG A 29 18.22 -2.78 -7.14
N SER A 30 18.37 -3.02 -5.84
CA SER A 30 19.10 -4.17 -5.30
C SER A 30 18.46 -5.52 -5.64
N PHE A 31 17.19 -5.56 -6.01
CA PHE A 31 16.50 -6.77 -6.45
C PHE A 31 16.59 -7.04 -7.96
N LEU A 32 17.08 -6.08 -8.74
CA LEU A 32 17.31 -6.24 -10.16
C LEU A 32 18.66 -6.90 -10.43
N PRO A 33 18.93 -7.40 -11.65
CA PRO A 33 20.23 -7.95 -12.02
C PRO A 33 21.37 -6.95 -11.77
N GLU A 34 22.56 -7.46 -11.46
CA GLU A 34 23.73 -6.63 -11.22
C GLU A 34 24.11 -5.81 -12.48
N VAL A 35 24.13 -6.48 -13.62
CA VAL A 35 24.43 -5.85 -14.92
C VAL A 35 23.12 -5.55 -15.65
N ILE A 36 22.86 -4.26 -15.86
CA ILE A 36 21.70 -3.76 -16.57
C ILE A 36 22.18 -2.88 -17.72
N THR A 37 21.76 -3.21 -18.94
CA THR A 37 22.03 -2.41 -20.15
C THR A 37 20.81 -1.59 -20.55
N GLU A 38 19.61 -2.01 -20.15
CA GLU A 38 18.35 -1.32 -20.39
C GLU A 38 17.38 -1.51 -19.22
N ILE A 39 16.60 -0.49 -18.94
CA ILE A 39 15.58 -0.48 -17.88
C ILE A 39 14.27 0.11 -18.43
N TYR A 40 13.13 -0.45 -18.02
CA TYR A 40 11.81 0.03 -18.39
C TYR A 40 10.98 0.42 -17.17
N ASP A 41 10.29 1.56 -17.28
CA ASP A 41 9.27 2.00 -16.33
C ASP A 41 8.02 2.44 -17.11
N PRO A 42 6.89 1.69 -17.03
CA PRO A 42 5.65 2.02 -17.73
C PRO A 42 4.91 3.24 -17.17
N THR A 43 5.34 3.80 -16.03
CA THR A 43 4.71 4.92 -15.33
C THR A 43 5.77 5.82 -14.74
N CYS A 44 6.70 6.27 -15.60
CA CYS A 44 8.00 6.80 -15.17
C CYS A 44 7.94 8.17 -14.48
N GLY A 45 6.80 8.89 -14.59
CA GLY A 45 6.69 10.24 -14.06
C GLY A 45 7.84 11.13 -14.55
N HIS A 46 8.46 11.86 -13.63
CA HIS A 46 9.64 12.69 -13.91
C HIS A 46 10.96 11.89 -14.05
N GLY A 47 10.90 10.56 -13.95
CA GLY A 47 12.07 9.69 -14.09
C GLY A 47 12.88 9.45 -12.82
N SER A 48 12.31 9.68 -11.64
CA SER A 48 13.02 9.50 -10.36
C SER A 48 13.63 8.11 -10.16
N LEU A 49 13.00 7.06 -10.69
CA LEU A 49 13.53 5.71 -10.68
C LEU A 49 14.66 5.51 -11.71
N PHE A 50 14.80 6.37 -12.72
CA PHE A 50 15.89 6.31 -13.68
C PHE A 50 17.18 6.96 -13.18
N GLU A 51 17.09 7.92 -12.27
CA GLU A 51 18.23 8.67 -11.74
C GLU A 51 19.27 7.81 -10.99
N ILE A 52 18.85 6.62 -10.51
CA ILE A 52 19.75 5.68 -9.81
C ILE A 52 20.56 4.80 -10.76
N PHE A 53 20.29 4.87 -12.07
CA PHE A 53 21.03 4.10 -13.07
C PHE A 53 22.07 4.98 -13.78
N PRO A 54 23.24 4.43 -14.08
CA PRO A 54 24.27 5.15 -14.85
C PRO A 54 23.75 5.68 -16.19
N ASP A 55 24.39 6.73 -16.70
CA ASP A 55 24.03 7.29 -18.01
C ASP A 55 24.20 6.29 -19.16
N THR A 56 25.05 5.28 -18.99
CA THR A 56 25.27 4.21 -19.99
C THR A 56 24.10 3.25 -20.14
N VAL A 57 23.14 3.26 -19.22
CA VAL A 57 21.93 2.42 -19.28
C VAL A 57 20.86 3.08 -20.14
N ASN A 58 20.33 2.36 -21.11
CA ASN A 58 19.18 2.82 -21.90
C ASN A 58 17.90 2.78 -21.06
N LYS A 59 17.22 3.90 -20.95
CA LYS A 59 16.02 4.07 -20.12
C LYS A 59 14.80 4.23 -21.02
N TYR A 60 13.85 3.34 -20.87
CA TYR A 60 12.58 3.34 -21.61
C TYR A 60 11.46 3.68 -20.64
N GLY A 61 10.71 4.73 -20.93
CA GLY A 61 9.64 5.18 -20.04
C GLY A 61 8.38 5.58 -20.79
N GLN A 62 7.26 5.48 -20.09
CA GLN A 62 6.00 6.03 -20.52
C GLN A 62 5.29 6.69 -19.35
N ASP A 63 4.64 7.82 -19.59
CA ASP A 63 3.78 8.46 -18.61
C ASP A 63 2.68 9.25 -19.32
N VAL A 64 1.54 9.41 -18.65
CA VAL A 64 0.39 10.14 -19.17
C VAL A 64 0.54 11.66 -19.01
N ASN A 65 1.38 12.11 -18.09
CA ASN A 65 1.58 13.52 -17.77
C ASN A 65 2.65 14.15 -18.71
N PRO A 66 2.28 15.10 -19.57
CA PRO A 66 3.23 15.71 -20.51
C PRO A 66 4.39 16.46 -19.84
N GLU A 67 4.13 17.13 -18.71
CA GLU A 67 5.16 17.89 -17.99
C GLU A 67 6.19 16.94 -17.37
N ALA A 68 5.74 15.84 -16.79
CA ALA A 68 6.61 14.80 -16.26
C ALA A 68 7.45 14.14 -17.36
N VAL A 69 6.85 13.86 -18.50
CA VAL A 69 7.54 13.30 -19.68
C VAL A 69 8.66 14.22 -20.17
N GLU A 70 8.41 15.54 -20.25
CA GLU A 70 9.46 16.51 -20.65
C GLU A 70 10.64 16.51 -19.66
N ALA A 71 10.37 16.43 -18.37
CA ALA A 71 11.41 16.33 -17.36
C ALA A 71 12.20 15.01 -17.50
N ALA A 72 11.51 13.89 -17.68
CA ALA A 72 12.14 12.58 -17.83
C ALA A 72 13.00 12.45 -19.10
N ARG A 73 12.62 13.15 -20.18
CA ARG A 73 13.41 13.20 -21.44
C ARG A 73 14.76 13.89 -21.29
N ALA A 74 14.95 14.71 -20.26
CA ALA A 74 16.22 15.33 -19.96
C ALA A 74 17.26 14.35 -19.37
N ILE A 75 16.82 13.16 -18.93
CA ILE A 75 17.69 12.12 -18.37
C ILE A 75 18.52 11.48 -19.51
N PRO A 76 19.84 11.34 -19.35
CA PRO A 76 20.68 10.77 -20.40
C PRO A 76 20.27 9.36 -20.82
N ASN A 77 20.35 9.08 -22.12
CA ASN A 77 20.00 7.81 -22.74
C ASN A 77 18.56 7.35 -22.41
N SER A 78 17.61 8.28 -22.40
CA SER A 78 16.20 7.99 -22.17
C SER A 78 15.38 8.09 -23.46
N GLU A 79 14.44 7.16 -23.64
CA GLU A 79 13.39 7.17 -24.65
C GLU A 79 12.05 7.19 -23.92
N ILE A 80 11.42 8.38 -23.84
CA ILE A 80 10.22 8.61 -23.04
C ILE A 80 9.05 8.98 -23.95
N VAL A 81 7.95 8.22 -23.82
CA VAL A 81 6.72 8.39 -24.59
C VAL A 81 5.61 8.97 -23.71
N CYS A 82 4.95 10.03 -24.20
CA CYS A 82 3.77 10.57 -23.56
C CYS A 82 2.53 9.77 -23.98
N GLY A 83 1.81 9.18 -23.03
CA GLY A 83 0.59 8.44 -23.33
C GLY A 83 0.16 7.50 -22.21
N ASP A 84 -1.09 7.05 -22.27
CA ASP A 84 -1.65 6.09 -21.33
C ASP A 84 -1.09 4.68 -21.62
N THR A 85 -0.30 4.16 -20.70
CA THR A 85 0.35 2.86 -20.79
C THR A 85 -0.64 1.70 -20.95
N LEU A 86 -1.83 1.80 -20.37
CA LEU A 86 -2.83 0.74 -20.48
C LEU A 86 -3.57 0.81 -21.82
N LEU A 87 -3.96 2.01 -22.27
CA LEU A 87 -4.75 2.18 -23.50
C LEU A 87 -3.90 2.24 -24.76
N SER A 88 -2.71 2.83 -24.69
CA SER A 88 -1.81 3.07 -25.82
C SER A 88 -0.37 2.73 -25.46
N PRO A 89 -0.04 1.44 -25.26
CA PRO A 89 1.29 1.03 -24.81
C PRO A 89 2.37 1.40 -25.81
N ALA A 90 3.46 1.98 -25.32
CA ALA A 90 4.67 2.18 -26.09
C ALA A 90 5.50 0.87 -26.18
N PHE A 91 6.53 0.88 -27.02
CA PHE A 91 7.53 -0.22 -27.12
C PHE A 91 6.93 -1.58 -27.49
N ILE A 92 5.89 -1.60 -28.30
CA ILE A 92 5.19 -2.83 -28.74
C ILE A 92 6.20 -3.84 -29.31
N GLY A 93 6.12 -5.09 -28.84
CA GLY A 93 7.03 -6.17 -29.29
C GLY A 93 8.37 -6.22 -28.54
N LYS A 94 8.72 -5.20 -27.75
CA LYS A 94 9.93 -5.21 -26.91
C LYS A 94 9.72 -6.06 -25.65
N LYS A 95 10.77 -6.69 -25.18
CA LYS A 95 10.83 -7.38 -23.87
C LYS A 95 12.04 -6.86 -23.11
N PHE A 96 11.86 -6.57 -21.83
CA PHE A 96 12.90 -6.00 -20.98
C PHE A 96 13.37 -7.01 -19.93
N ARG A 97 14.68 -7.11 -19.74
CA ARG A 97 15.27 -7.94 -18.67
C ARG A 97 15.20 -7.28 -17.30
N ALA A 98 15.06 -5.96 -17.26
CA ALA A 98 14.89 -5.19 -16.04
C ALA A 98 13.72 -4.23 -16.18
N ILE A 99 12.78 -4.29 -15.24
CA ILE A 99 11.65 -3.36 -15.12
C ILE A 99 11.60 -2.85 -13.69
N ILE A 100 11.44 -1.55 -13.51
CA ILE A 100 11.24 -0.93 -12.20
C ILE A 100 10.05 0.02 -12.30
N ALA A 101 9.11 -0.02 -11.36
CA ALA A 101 7.91 0.79 -11.47
C ALA A 101 7.29 1.14 -10.12
N ASN A 102 6.71 2.34 -10.06
CA ASN A 102 5.80 2.77 -9.00
C ASN A 102 4.51 3.29 -9.64
N PRO A 103 3.64 2.38 -10.14
CA PRO A 103 2.41 2.80 -10.82
C PRO A 103 1.43 3.49 -9.86
N PRO A 104 0.53 4.34 -10.38
CA PRO A 104 -0.46 5.03 -9.58
C PRO A 104 -1.44 4.02 -8.95
N PHE A 105 -1.72 4.19 -7.64
CA PHE A 105 -2.54 3.24 -6.88
C PHE A 105 -4.03 3.49 -7.06
N SER A 106 -4.78 2.40 -7.24
CA SER A 106 -6.25 2.40 -7.24
C SER A 106 -6.90 3.40 -8.21
N VAL A 107 -6.26 3.66 -9.33
CA VAL A 107 -6.84 4.51 -10.38
C VAL A 107 -7.90 3.75 -11.19
N LYS A 108 -8.88 4.49 -11.71
CA LYS A 108 -9.90 3.95 -12.62
C LYS A 108 -9.30 3.71 -14.00
N TRP A 109 -9.76 2.67 -14.68
CA TRP A 109 -9.36 2.32 -16.04
C TRP A 109 -10.52 1.68 -16.81
N SER A 110 -10.34 1.44 -18.12
CA SER A 110 -11.39 0.98 -19.03
C SER A 110 -11.07 -0.39 -19.64
N PRO A 111 -11.26 -1.51 -18.91
CA PRO A 111 -10.98 -2.86 -19.41
C PRO A 111 -11.79 -3.24 -20.63
N ASP A 112 -13.00 -2.68 -20.80
CA ASP A 112 -13.87 -2.97 -21.94
C ASP A 112 -13.28 -2.60 -23.28
N LEU A 113 -12.35 -1.65 -23.33
CA LEU A 113 -11.64 -1.23 -24.54
C LEU A 113 -10.48 -2.18 -24.90
N LEU A 114 -10.14 -3.13 -24.03
CA LEU A 114 -8.94 -3.96 -24.10
C LEU A 114 -9.25 -5.47 -24.08
N LYS A 115 -10.47 -5.86 -24.49
CA LYS A 115 -10.95 -7.26 -24.39
C LYS A 115 -10.08 -8.26 -25.17
N ASP A 116 -9.47 -7.82 -26.26
CA ASP A 116 -8.64 -8.67 -27.13
C ASP A 116 -7.15 -8.39 -26.94
N ASP A 117 -6.78 -7.63 -25.92
CA ASP A 117 -5.38 -7.27 -25.67
C ASP A 117 -4.62 -8.41 -24.99
N VAL A 118 -3.62 -8.90 -25.72
CA VAL A 118 -2.80 -10.04 -25.30
C VAL A 118 -2.07 -9.85 -23.96
N ARG A 119 -1.88 -8.59 -23.51
CA ARG A 119 -1.24 -8.28 -22.23
C ARG A 119 -2.01 -8.83 -21.03
N PHE A 120 -3.33 -8.97 -21.17
CA PHE A 120 -4.22 -9.37 -20.09
C PHE A 120 -4.65 -10.84 -20.16
N THR A 121 -4.24 -11.58 -21.19
CA THR A 121 -4.60 -13.00 -21.36
C THR A 121 -3.92 -13.94 -20.36
N PHE A 122 -2.90 -13.47 -19.66
CA PHE A 122 -2.21 -14.22 -18.61
C PHE A 122 -3.12 -14.54 -17.42
N ALA A 123 -4.04 -13.64 -17.09
CA ALA A 123 -4.94 -13.77 -15.94
C ALA A 123 -6.34 -14.26 -16.36
N PRO A 124 -7.09 -14.93 -15.47
CA PRO A 124 -8.41 -15.49 -15.78
C PRO A 124 -9.50 -14.42 -15.95
N CYS A 125 -9.24 -13.17 -15.58
CA CYS A 125 -10.16 -12.05 -15.71
C CYS A 125 -9.44 -10.72 -15.68
N PHE A 126 -10.11 -9.65 -16.12
CA PHE A 126 -9.63 -8.28 -15.98
C PHE A 126 -9.72 -7.79 -14.53
N ALA A 127 -8.76 -6.95 -14.14
CA ALA A 127 -8.87 -6.14 -12.93
C ALA A 127 -10.18 -5.31 -12.94
N PRO A 128 -10.75 -4.99 -11.77
CA PRO A 128 -11.98 -4.20 -11.72
C PRO A 128 -11.76 -2.80 -12.31
N PRO A 129 -12.76 -2.21 -13.02
CA PRO A 129 -12.63 -0.87 -13.64
C PRO A 129 -12.29 0.24 -12.64
N SER A 130 -12.58 0.03 -11.36
CA SER A 130 -12.29 0.99 -10.29
C SER A 130 -10.85 1.01 -9.80
N LYS A 131 -10.03 0.00 -10.21
CA LYS A 131 -8.66 -0.21 -9.70
C LYS A 131 -7.79 -0.87 -10.75
N ALA A 132 -6.84 -0.12 -11.30
CA ALA A 132 -5.93 -0.59 -12.34
C ALA A 132 -4.68 -1.32 -11.81
N ASP A 133 -4.53 -1.49 -10.48
CA ASP A 133 -3.32 -2.01 -9.87
C ASP A 133 -2.82 -3.29 -10.57
N PHE A 134 -3.70 -4.31 -10.71
CA PHE A 134 -3.35 -5.55 -11.42
C PHE A 134 -3.25 -5.38 -12.95
N ALA A 135 -3.87 -4.37 -13.54
CA ALA A 135 -3.68 -4.10 -14.96
C ALA A 135 -2.24 -3.66 -15.26
N PHE A 136 -1.66 -2.80 -14.41
CA PHE A 136 -0.25 -2.44 -14.49
C PHE A 136 0.66 -3.64 -14.25
N LEU A 137 0.37 -4.51 -13.28
CA LEU A 137 1.16 -5.73 -13.05
C LEU A 137 1.14 -6.68 -14.25
N LEU A 138 -0.02 -6.89 -14.88
CA LEU A 138 -0.15 -7.72 -16.06
C LEU A 138 0.57 -7.10 -17.28
N HIS A 139 0.48 -5.77 -17.44
CA HIS A 139 1.26 -5.05 -18.44
C HIS A 139 2.76 -5.26 -18.22
N ILE A 140 3.26 -5.04 -17.01
CA ILE A 140 4.67 -5.24 -16.65
C ILE A 140 5.08 -6.69 -16.93
N LEU A 141 4.28 -7.66 -16.53
CA LEU A 141 4.55 -9.07 -16.76
C LEU A 141 4.58 -9.41 -18.26
N HIS A 142 3.74 -8.78 -19.07
CA HIS A 142 3.77 -8.94 -20.53
C HIS A 142 5.10 -8.44 -21.11
N TYR A 143 5.57 -7.27 -20.68
CA TYR A 143 6.82 -6.68 -21.19
C TYR A 143 8.08 -7.30 -20.59
N LEU A 144 7.95 -8.06 -19.50
CA LEU A 144 9.08 -8.75 -18.86
C LEU A 144 9.60 -9.87 -19.76
N ALA A 145 10.91 -9.90 -19.99
CA ALA A 145 11.60 -11.01 -20.64
C ALA A 145 11.51 -12.29 -19.79
N ASP A 146 11.69 -13.45 -20.41
CA ASP A 146 11.56 -14.73 -19.70
C ASP A 146 12.61 -14.94 -18.62
N ASP A 147 13.80 -14.35 -18.79
CA ASP A 147 14.91 -14.31 -17.83
C ASP A 147 15.01 -12.97 -17.08
N GLY A 148 13.97 -12.15 -17.19
CA GLY A 148 13.92 -10.81 -16.61
C GLY A 148 13.47 -10.79 -15.15
N THR A 149 13.71 -9.63 -14.52
CA THR A 149 13.22 -9.29 -13.18
C THR A 149 12.50 -7.95 -13.23
N ALA A 150 11.30 -7.90 -12.64
CA ALA A 150 10.56 -6.66 -12.44
C ALA A 150 10.40 -6.38 -10.94
N VAL A 151 10.58 -5.13 -10.54
CA VAL A 151 10.39 -4.65 -9.17
C VAL A 151 9.34 -3.57 -9.17
N VAL A 152 8.23 -3.82 -8.48
CA VAL A 152 7.03 -2.98 -8.57
C VAL A 152 6.51 -2.62 -7.19
N LEU A 153 6.38 -1.33 -6.92
CA LEU A 153 5.68 -0.84 -5.73
C LEU A 153 4.17 -0.88 -5.95
N ASN A 154 3.44 -1.25 -4.91
CA ASN A 154 1.99 -1.37 -4.96
C ASN A 154 1.35 -0.96 -3.64
N PHE A 155 0.06 -0.65 -3.70
CA PHE A 155 -0.75 -0.51 -2.49
C PHE A 155 -0.88 -1.88 -1.78
N PRO A 156 -0.79 -1.94 -0.43
CA PRO A 156 -0.80 -3.22 0.31
C PRO A 156 -2.01 -4.11 0.02
N GLY A 157 -3.15 -3.48 -0.33
CA GLY A 157 -4.39 -4.19 -0.65
C GLY A 157 -4.27 -5.24 -1.76
N ILE A 158 -3.31 -5.11 -2.69
CA ILE A 158 -3.14 -6.14 -3.73
C ILE A 158 -2.74 -7.50 -3.15
N GLY A 159 -2.18 -7.52 -1.95
CA GLY A 159 -1.76 -8.75 -1.29
C GLY A 159 -2.90 -9.57 -0.66
N TYR A 160 -4.10 -8.98 -0.48
CA TYR A 160 -5.20 -9.65 0.24
C TYR A 160 -6.60 -9.38 -0.29
N ARG A 161 -6.77 -8.50 -1.32
CA ARG A 161 -8.09 -8.23 -1.90
C ARG A 161 -8.65 -9.48 -2.58
N GLY A 162 -9.96 -9.71 -2.35
CA GLY A 162 -10.69 -10.83 -2.92
C GLY A 162 -11.33 -10.56 -4.30
N GLN A 163 -12.34 -11.33 -4.65
CA GLN A 163 -13.11 -11.22 -5.88
C GLN A 163 -12.26 -11.32 -7.17
N ARG A 164 -12.37 -10.37 -8.11
CA ARG A 164 -11.59 -10.38 -9.36
C ARG A 164 -10.10 -10.22 -9.10
N GLU A 165 -9.72 -9.31 -8.19
CA GLU A 165 -8.33 -9.11 -7.83
C GLU A 165 -7.73 -10.36 -7.18
N GLY A 166 -8.48 -11.06 -6.32
CA GLY A 166 -8.06 -12.33 -5.72
C GLY A 166 -7.82 -13.43 -6.75
N LYS A 167 -8.64 -13.52 -7.81
CA LYS A 167 -8.43 -14.50 -8.90
C LYS A 167 -7.15 -14.22 -9.70
N ILE A 168 -6.86 -12.94 -9.98
CA ILE A 168 -5.63 -12.56 -10.68
C ILE A 168 -4.42 -12.86 -9.80
N HIS A 169 -4.48 -12.46 -8.56
CA HIS A 169 -3.47 -12.67 -7.54
C HIS A 169 -3.14 -14.16 -7.35
N GLN A 170 -4.16 -15.01 -7.17
CA GLN A 170 -4.00 -16.45 -7.10
C GLN A 170 -3.33 -17.01 -8.37
N CYS A 171 -3.75 -16.57 -9.54
CA CYS A 171 -3.14 -16.97 -10.80
C CYS A 171 -1.64 -16.62 -10.86
N LEU A 172 -1.24 -15.41 -10.42
CA LEU A 172 0.16 -14.98 -10.37
C LEU A 172 1.00 -15.87 -9.43
N ILE A 173 0.42 -16.30 -8.31
CA ILE A 173 1.06 -17.22 -7.36
C ILE A 173 1.22 -18.61 -7.98
N GLU A 174 0.14 -19.18 -8.51
CA GLU A 174 0.12 -20.53 -9.12
C GLU A 174 1.05 -20.63 -10.33
N GLN A 175 1.15 -19.55 -11.13
CA GLN A 175 2.09 -19.46 -12.25
C GLN A 175 3.55 -19.17 -11.82
N ASN A 176 3.81 -19.13 -10.53
CA ASN A 176 5.14 -18.96 -9.94
C ASN A 176 5.90 -17.73 -10.46
N VAL A 177 5.21 -16.61 -10.69
CA VAL A 177 5.85 -15.37 -11.17
C VAL A 177 6.20 -14.39 -10.06
N ILE A 178 5.60 -14.52 -8.88
CA ILE A 178 5.94 -13.73 -7.70
C ILE A 178 7.16 -14.38 -7.02
N TYR A 179 8.25 -13.62 -6.89
CA TYR A 179 9.50 -14.11 -6.28
C TYR A 179 9.68 -13.61 -4.85
N THR A 180 9.57 -12.30 -4.66
CA THR A 180 9.74 -11.68 -3.35
C THR A 180 8.57 -10.74 -3.08
N VAL A 181 8.13 -10.72 -1.84
CA VAL A 181 7.09 -9.82 -1.32
C VAL A 181 7.69 -9.05 -0.16
N VAL A 182 7.79 -7.73 -0.30
CA VAL A 182 8.42 -6.87 0.71
C VAL A 182 7.41 -5.89 1.27
N HIS A 183 7.26 -5.88 2.57
CA HIS A 183 6.54 -4.83 3.29
C HIS A 183 7.46 -3.60 3.45
N ILE A 184 7.05 -2.47 2.85
CA ILE A 184 7.72 -1.18 2.96
C ILE A 184 6.92 -0.31 3.93
N PRO A 185 7.49 0.09 5.08
CA PRO A 185 6.79 0.94 6.04
C PRO A 185 6.56 2.35 5.48
N GLY A 186 5.42 2.97 5.82
CA GLY A 186 5.04 4.28 5.30
C GLY A 186 6.00 5.42 5.67
N GLU A 187 6.73 5.29 6.76
CA GLU A 187 7.74 6.26 7.23
C GLU A 187 8.89 6.50 6.22
N GLN A 188 9.03 5.63 5.22
CA GLN A 188 10.04 5.77 4.17
C GLN A 188 9.64 6.71 3.02
N PHE A 189 8.40 7.20 3.03
CA PHE A 189 7.88 8.13 2.04
C PHE A 189 7.77 9.52 2.65
N VAL A 190 8.18 10.53 1.89
CA VAL A 190 8.10 11.94 2.34
C VAL A 190 6.65 12.44 2.36
N ASP A 191 5.81 11.90 1.47
CA ASP A 191 4.47 12.42 1.17
C ASP A 191 3.32 11.57 1.66
N THR A 192 3.60 10.39 2.20
CA THR A 192 2.55 9.48 2.68
C THR A 192 3.04 8.64 3.85
N SER A 193 2.18 8.48 4.86
CA SER A 193 2.38 7.53 5.96
C SER A 193 1.85 6.12 5.63
N VAL A 194 1.36 5.90 4.41
CA VAL A 194 0.78 4.62 4.00
C VAL A 194 1.90 3.64 3.65
N ALA A 195 1.94 2.50 4.33
CA ALA A 195 2.81 1.40 3.98
C ALA A 195 2.55 0.93 2.54
N GLN A 196 3.56 0.36 1.90
CA GLN A 196 3.46 -0.19 0.55
C GLN A 196 3.87 -1.66 0.51
N LEU A 197 3.46 -2.36 -0.53
CA LEU A 197 3.87 -3.72 -0.84
C LEU A 197 4.73 -3.69 -2.11
N MET A 198 5.99 -4.06 -2.00
CA MET A 198 6.86 -4.22 -3.16
C MET A 198 6.85 -5.68 -3.61
N LEU A 199 6.58 -5.89 -4.89
CA LEU A 199 6.64 -7.20 -5.53
C LEU A 199 7.86 -7.29 -6.44
N VAL A 200 8.61 -8.38 -6.31
CA VAL A 200 9.63 -8.79 -7.28
C VAL A 200 9.06 -9.91 -8.13
N LEU A 201 8.93 -9.67 -9.42
CA LEU A 201 8.40 -10.63 -10.39
C LEU A 201 9.54 -11.22 -11.23
N LYS A 202 9.49 -12.53 -11.41
CA LYS A 202 10.39 -13.28 -12.30
C LYS A 202 9.61 -14.35 -13.04
N LYS A 203 9.91 -14.55 -14.32
CA LYS A 203 9.34 -15.66 -15.11
C LYS A 203 10.24 -16.89 -15.06
N ARG A 204 9.66 -18.05 -15.44
CA ARG A 204 10.38 -19.33 -15.64
C ARG A 204 11.29 -19.73 -14.49
N ARG A 205 10.88 -19.42 -13.27
CA ARG A 205 11.61 -19.84 -12.07
C ARG A 205 11.61 -21.37 -11.94
N LYS A 206 12.71 -21.92 -11.44
CA LYS A 206 12.82 -23.36 -11.12
C LYS A 206 12.41 -23.65 -9.69
N ASP A 207 12.68 -22.73 -8.79
CA ASP A 207 12.29 -22.76 -7.39
C ASP A 207 10.83 -22.29 -7.23
N THR A 208 10.11 -22.85 -6.27
CA THR A 208 8.70 -22.53 -6.00
C THR A 208 8.49 -21.77 -4.68
N GLY A 209 9.56 -21.41 -3.99
CA GLY A 209 9.51 -20.66 -2.76
C GLY A 209 9.24 -19.17 -2.99
N PHE A 210 8.58 -18.53 -2.05
CA PHE A 210 8.33 -17.09 -1.98
C PHE A 210 9.18 -16.50 -0.87
N ILE A 211 9.88 -15.39 -1.12
CA ILE A 211 10.64 -14.69 -0.09
C ILE A 211 9.76 -13.57 0.45
N PHE A 212 9.35 -13.66 1.71
CA PHE A 212 8.67 -12.57 2.40
C PHE A 212 9.68 -11.77 3.21
N VAL A 213 9.63 -10.44 3.10
CA VAL A 213 10.56 -9.52 3.77
C VAL A 213 9.78 -8.43 4.50
N ASP A 214 10.09 -8.24 5.76
CA ASP A 214 9.67 -7.05 6.51
C ASP A 214 10.87 -6.08 6.60
N ARG A 215 10.86 -5.04 5.78
CA ARG A 215 11.95 -4.08 5.75
C ARG A 215 12.10 -3.26 7.03
N LYS A 216 11.03 -3.09 7.82
CA LYS A 216 11.11 -2.35 9.07
C LYS A 216 11.93 -3.09 10.12
N ARG A 217 11.76 -4.42 10.18
CA ARG A 217 12.44 -5.30 11.15
C ARG A 217 13.71 -5.92 10.60
N ASP A 218 13.98 -5.75 9.31
CA ASP A 218 15.10 -6.39 8.58
C ASP A 218 15.08 -7.92 8.73
N VAL A 219 13.91 -8.53 8.59
CA VAL A 219 13.71 -9.97 8.66
C VAL A 219 13.12 -10.52 7.37
N GLU A 220 13.55 -11.72 7.00
CA GLU A 220 13.02 -12.42 5.83
C GLU A 220 12.75 -13.89 6.13
N ARG A 221 11.84 -14.48 5.35
CA ARG A 221 11.51 -15.89 5.42
C ARG A 221 11.15 -16.42 4.04
N VAL A 222 11.65 -17.62 3.74
CA VAL A 222 11.21 -18.38 2.57
C VAL A 222 9.95 -19.18 2.94
N VAL A 223 8.90 -19.03 2.16
CA VAL A 223 7.59 -19.65 2.35
C VAL A 223 7.28 -20.55 1.15
N THR A 224 6.72 -21.73 1.38
CA THR A 224 6.35 -22.65 0.32
C THR A 224 5.03 -22.26 -0.33
N LEU A 225 4.77 -22.79 -1.55
CA LEU A 225 3.48 -22.63 -2.21
C LEU A 225 2.34 -23.23 -1.37
N ASP A 226 2.56 -24.39 -0.75
CA ASP A 226 1.56 -25.06 0.08
C ASP A 226 1.14 -24.17 1.26
N GLU A 227 2.10 -23.56 1.94
CA GLU A 227 1.82 -22.62 3.04
C GLU A 227 1.05 -21.37 2.56
N VAL A 228 1.36 -20.86 1.37
CA VAL A 228 0.60 -19.74 0.77
C VAL A 228 -0.81 -20.14 0.43
N CYS A 229 -1.01 -21.36 -0.09
CA CYS A 229 -2.34 -21.92 -0.36
C CYS A 229 -3.17 -22.12 0.92
N GLU A 230 -2.57 -22.68 1.98
CA GLU A 230 -3.23 -22.88 3.28
C GLU A 230 -3.68 -21.54 3.90
N ASN A 231 -2.94 -20.46 3.67
CA ASN A 231 -3.29 -19.11 4.07
C ASN A 231 -4.19 -18.37 3.05
N GLY A 232 -4.89 -19.07 2.16
CA GLY A 232 -5.85 -18.49 1.21
C GLY A 232 -5.20 -17.58 0.18
N PHE A 233 -3.98 -17.90 -0.26
CA PHE A 233 -3.19 -17.15 -1.23
C PHE A 233 -2.85 -15.71 -0.82
N THR A 234 -2.93 -15.34 0.46
CA THR A 234 -2.57 -13.99 0.89
C THR A 234 -1.07 -13.73 0.72
N LEU A 235 -0.72 -12.48 0.34
CA LEU A 235 0.65 -11.97 0.34
C LEU A 235 0.88 -10.96 1.48
N SER A 236 0.03 -10.95 2.49
CA SER A 236 0.24 -10.12 3.69
C SER A 236 1.47 -10.59 4.45
N VAL A 237 2.52 -9.79 4.44
CA VAL A 237 3.81 -10.14 5.05
C VAL A 237 3.68 -10.48 6.55
N SER A 238 2.79 -9.81 7.28
CA SER A 238 2.54 -10.06 8.69
C SER A 238 2.01 -11.46 9.03
N ILE A 239 1.42 -12.18 8.05
CA ILE A 239 0.98 -13.58 8.23
C ILE A 239 2.19 -14.51 8.31
N TYR A 240 3.21 -14.27 7.49
CA TYR A 240 4.40 -15.13 7.37
C TYR A 240 5.55 -14.69 8.26
N LEU A 241 5.57 -13.40 8.61
CA LEU A 241 6.52 -12.78 9.53
C LEU A 241 5.72 -12.07 10.64
N PRO A 242 5.07 -12.81 11.54
CA PRO A 242 4.33 -12.20 12.63
C PRO A 242 5.26 -11.32 13.48
N PRO A 243 4.76 -10.22 14.06
CA PRO A 243 5.53 -9.46 15.02
C PRO A 243 5.97 -10.39 16.16
N GLU A 244 7.18 -10.22 16.65
CA GLU A 244 7.57 -10.89 17.87
C GLU A 244 6.53 -10.56 18.94
N HIS A 245 5.98 -11.59 19.58
CA HIS A 245 5.14 -11.40 20.75
C HIS A 245 6.06 -10.84 21.85
N VAL A 246 6.23 -9.54 21.87
CA VAL A 246 6.58 -8.85 23.09
C VAL A 246 5.30 -9.00 23.94
N GLU A 247 5.35 -9.86 24.95
CA GLU A 247 4.39 -9.80 26.04
C GLU A 247 4.61 -8.42 26.72
N GLU A 248 4.09 -7.36 26.10
CA GLU A 248 3.86 -6.14 26.82
C GLU A 248 2.90 -6.53 27.94
N LYS A 249 3.39 -6.54 29.16
CA LYS A 249 2.53 -6.58 30.33
C LYS A 249 1.70 -5.31 30.26
N ILE A 250 0.57 -5.42 29.54
CA ILE A 250 -0.42 -4.34 29.49
C ILE A 250 -0.88 -4.16 30.94
N ASP A 251 -0.47 -3.06 31.55
CA ASP A 251 -1.08 -2.65 32.81
C ASP A 251 -2.50 -2.20 32.49
N ILE A 252 -3.45 -3.11 32.73
CA ILE A 252 -4.86 -2.90 32.45
C ILE A 252 -5.33 -1.60 33.11
N HIS A 253 -4.87 -1.28 34.30
CA HIS A 253 -5.23 -0.07 35.04
C HIS A 253 -4.69 1.21 34.37
N GLU A 254 -3.48 1.15 33.81
CA GLU A 254 -2.89 2.26 33.06
C GLU A 254 -3.61 2.46 31.73
N THR A 255 -3.89 1.39 31.00
CA THR A 255 -4.64 1.43 29.73
C THR A 255 -6.07 1.94 29.95
N GLU A 256 -6.75 1.51 31.01
CA GLU A 256 -8.09 2.02 31.37
C GLU A 256 -8.07 3.51 31.72
N ARG A 257 -7.03 3.97 32.42
CA ARG A 257 -6.85 5.37 32.75
C ARG A 257 -6.64 6.21 31.50
N GLU A 258 -5.74 5.77 30.61
CA GLU A 258 -5.48 6.46 29.32
C GLU A 258 -6.72 6.52 28.43
N ALA A 259 -7.47 5.42 28.33
CA ALA A 259 -8.73 5.37 27.59
C ALA A 259 -9.78 6.33 28.17
N ARG A 260 -9.90 6.39 29.50
CA ARG A 260 -10.78 7.33 30.20
C ARG A 260 -10.40 8.77 29.95
N ASP A 261 -9.09 9.09 30.03
CA ASP A 261 -8.57 10.43 29.78
C ASP A 261 -8.78 10.85 28.33
N ALA A 262 -8.61 9.94 27.36
CA ALA A 262 -8.89 10.18 25.95
C ALA A 262 -10.38 10.46 25.72
N LEU A 263 -11.28 9.68 26.34
CA LEU A 263 -12.73 9.89 26.28
C LEU A 263 -13.12 11.24 26.85
N CYS A 264 -12.58 11.60 28.03
CA CYS A 264 -12.83 12.91 28.65
C CYS A 264 -12.38 14.07 27.77
N ARG A 265 -11.22 13.96 27.12
CA ARG A 265 -10.74 14.97 26.15
C ARG A 265 -11.70 15.09 24.95
N HIS A 266 -12.15 13.95 24.40
CA HIS A 266 -13.06 13.93 23.27
C HIS A 266 -14.44 14.56 23.62
N LEU A 267 -15.01 14.19 24.77
CA LEU A 267 -16.27 14.76 25.26
C LEU A 267 -16.15 16.28 25.50
N ARG A 268 -15.04 16.74 26.08
CA ARG A 268 -14.81 18.18 26.30
C ARG A 268 -14.74 18.94 24.97
N ALA A 269 -13.98 18.43 23.99
CA ALA A 269 -13.89 19.05 22.67
C ALA A 269 -15.25 19.07 21.94
N SER A 270 -16.06 17.99 22.06
CA SER A 270 -17.39 17.93 21.47
C SER A 270 -18.36 18.94 22.12
N LEU A 271 -18.28 19.14 23.43
CA LEU A 271 -19.06 20.15 24.15
C LEU A 271 -18.66 21.59 23.76
N GLU A 272 -17.35 21.85 23.63
CA GLU A 272 -16.84 23.17 23.18
C GLU A 272 -17.30 23.50 21.76
N ILE A 273 -17.25 22.52 20.83
CA ILE A 273 -17.77 22.70 19.46
C ILE A 273 -19.27 22.98 19.49
N SER A 274 -20.06 22.22 20.27
CA SER A 274 -21.50 22.40 20.38
C SER A 274 -21.86 23.78 20.98
N TYR A 275 -21.10 24.24 21.96
CA TYR A 275 -21.24 25.57 22.55
C TYR A 275 -20.93 26.69 21.53
N LEU A 276 -19.83 26.54 20.75
CA LEU A 276 -19.48 27.48 19.69
C LEU A 276 -20.54 27.53 18.57
N CYS A 277 -21.07 26.36 18.17
CA CYS A 277 -22.18 26.29 17.20
C CYS A 277 -23.44 26.99 17.72
N GLN A 278 -23.74 26.88 19.02
CA GLN A 278 -24.88 27.59 19.63
C GLN A 278 -24.71 29.12 19.62
N MET A 279 -23.48 29.59 19.86
CA MET A 279 -23.18 31.02 19.83
C MET A 279 -23.23 31.64 18.43
N THR A 280 -23.07 30.82 17.37
CA THR A 280 -23.09 31.26 15.97
C THR A 280 -24.41 31.06 15.25
N MET A 281 -25.32 30.25 15.82
CA MET A 281 -26.65 29.95 15.24
C MET A 281 -27.74 30.33 16.23
N ASP A 282 -28.47 31.39 15.95
CA ASP A 282 -29.62 31.83 16.76
C ASP A 282 -30.66 30.68 16.90
N GLY A 283 -30.85 30.19 18.14
CA GLY A 283 -31.88 29.23 18.51
C GLY A 283 -31.46 27.76 18.69
N ALA A 284 -30.21 27.38 18.53
CA ALA A 284 -29.75 26.02 18.84
C ALA A 284 -29.58 25.82 20.36
N SER A 285 -30.22 24.79 20.91
CA SER A 285 -30.11 24.43 22.34
C SER A 285 -29.21 23.23 22.54
N ILE A 286 -28.25 23.31 23.48
CA ILE A 286 -27.40 22.16 23.90
C ILE A 286 -28.09 21.27 24.92
N ALA A 287 -29.29 21.61 25.37
CA ALA A 287 -30.00 20.82 26.38
C ALA A 287 -30.20 19.33 25.99
N PRO A 288 -30.54 18.97 24.75
CA PRO A 288 -30.64 17.57 24.36
C PRO A 288 -29.29 16.82 24.46
N LEU A 289 -28.17 17.48 24.17
CA LEU A 289 -26.82 16.88 24.27
C LEU A 289 -26.42 16.63 25.73
N LEU A 290 -26.73 17.57 26.60
CA LEU A 290 -26.48 17.42 28.05
C LEU A 290 -27.36 16.31 28.67
N THR A 291 -28.61 16.17 28.23
CA THR A 291 -29.48 15.07 28.65
C THR A 291 -28.90 13.71 28.23
N LEU A 292 -28.50 13.59 26.96
CA LEU A 292 -27.88 12.36 26.43
C LEU A 292 -26.58 12.00 27.17
N LEU A 293 -25.74 12.99 27.48
CA LEU A 293 -24.52 12.75 28.27
C LEU A 293 -24.81 12.27 29.69
N GLN A 294 -25.87 12.82 30.32
CA GLN A 294 -26.29 12.36 31.62
C GLN A 294 -26.86 10.94 31.61
N GLU A 295 -27.59 10.56 30.57
CA GLU A 295 -28.09 9.20 30.37
C GLU A 295 -26.93 8.22 30.21
N ILE A 296 -25.95 8.52 29.33
CA ILE A 296 -24.74 7.72 29.15
C ILE A 296 -23.95 7.55 30.45
N LEU A 297 -23.77 8.63 31.21
CA LEU A 297 -23.06 8.58 32.49
C LEU A 297 -23.77 7.73 33.53
N ASN A 298 -25.10 7.77 33.54
CA ASN A 298 -25.89 6.94 34.44
C ASN A 298 -25.82 5.46 34.08
N GLU A 299 -25.94 5.11 32.78
CA GLU A 299 -25.76 3.73 32.32
C GLU A 299 -24.39 3.18 32.67
N TYR A 300 -23.34 4.00 32.50
CA TYR A 300 -21.95 3.58 32.83
C TYR A 300 -21.76 3.36 34.34
N ARG A 301 -22.36 4.22 35.16
CA ARG A 301 -22.32 4.07 36.62
C ARG A 301 -23.03 2.81 37.07
N ASP A 302 -24.16 2.49 36.49
CA ASP A 302 -24.96 1.33 36.84
C ASP A 302 -24.25 0.02 36.44
N ARG A 303 -23.60 -0.03 35.26
CA ARG A 303 -22.75 -1.15 34.86
C ARG A 303 -21.52 -1.36 35.78
N LEU A 304 -20.85 -0.28 36.18
CA LEU A 304 -19.73 -0.37 37.12
C LEU A 304 -20.18 -0.91 38.51
N ALA A 305 -21.39 -0.60 38.95
CA ALA A 305 -21.96 -1.14 40.17
C ALA A 305 -22.28 -2.64 40.05
N GLU A 306 -22.76 -3.10 38.89
CA GLU A 306 -23.03 -4.51 38.60
C GLU A 306 -21.70 -5.32 38.55
N ASP A 307 -20.68 -4.83 37.86
CA ASP A 307 -19.35 -5.46 37.77
C ASP A 307 -18.67 -5.57 39.14
N ALA A 308 -18.81 -4.56 39.98
CA ALA A 308 -18.29 -4.59 41.38
C ALA A 308 -19.00 -5.65 42.25
N LEU A 309 -20.30 -5.86 42.03
CA LEU A 309 -21.07 -6.90 42.72
C LEU A 309 -20.69 -8.32 42.25
N GLU A 310 -20.47 -8.52 40.93
CA GLU A 310 -20.00 -9.80 40.38
C GLU A 310 -18.57 -10.13 40.81
N GLY A 311 -17.67 -9.16 40.78
CA GLY A 311 -16.30 -9.29 41.26
C GLY A 311 -16.24 -9.70 42.75
N SER A 312 -17.15 -9.16 43.57
CA SER A 312 -17.26 -9.50 45.00
C SER A 312 -17.82 -10.91 45.21
N ARG A 313 -18.75 -11.39 44.37
CA ARG A 313 -19.28 -12.77 44.41
C ARG A 313 -18.22 -13.79 44.02
N ASN A 314 -17.49 -13.57 42.93
CA ASN A 314 -16.39 -14.44 42.49
C ASN A 314 -15.25 -14.56 43.51
N THR A 315 -14.99 -13.51 44.27
CA THR A 315 -13.96 -13.50 45.33
C THR A 315 -14.43 -14.26 46.60
N ALA A 316 -15.74 -14.24 46.88
CA ALA A 316 -16.32 -14.99 47.97
C ALA A 316 -16.37 -16.50 47.69
N GLU A 317 -16.71 -16.89 46.46
CA GLU A 317 -16.73 -18.32 46.06
C GLU A 317 -15.32 -18.96 46.04
N ARG A 318 -14.28 -18.19 45.68
CA ARG A 318 -12.88 -18.65 45.73
C ARG A 318 -12.31 -18.80 47.14
N LYS A 319 -12.97 -18.26 48.16
CA LYS A 319 -12.54 -18.41 49.57
C LYS A 319 -13.25 -19.58 50.30
N ILE A 320 -14.23 -20.21 49.64
CA ILE A 320 -15.02 -21.32 50.21
C ILE A 320 -14.64 -22.68 49.55
N ALA A 321 -13.86 -22.64 48.44
CA ALA A 321 -13.24 -23.82 47.82
C ALA A 321 -11.76 -23.94 48.17
#